data_208a6af8cc2e1bb086c5ce88fc725b92
#
_entry.id   208a6af8cc2e1bb086c5ce88fc725b92
#
_cell.length_a   1.000
_cell.length_b   1.000
_cell.length_c   1.000
_cell.angle_alpha   90.00
_cell.angle_beta   90.00
_cell.angle_gamma   90.00
#
_symmetry.space_group_name_H-M   'P 1'
#
loop_
_entity.id
_entity.type
_entity.pdbx_description
1 polymer ?
#
loop_
_entity_poly.entity_id
_entity_poly.type
_entity_poly.pdbx_seq_one_letter_code
_entity_poly.pdbx_strand_id
1 'polypeptide(L)'
;MVGDNTDISAVYTGACAYSSFTDYMGNCGTGNSVGVGGNGVTAAVSYAFDSGFSLAGGISSTQIDEDGVVTGILTKEGTDTYGLEAAYSADSYGVSVAYADAEATTAWGINGYYAFDSVTLSAGVESVDDGATAEGFFVGLSFPEVGAGSLDIGMGTTGNFKDGDTEYYTYEASYAYPLNDGVTITPGIYIIEGATDVTGVALKTSFSF
;
A
#
# COMPACT_ATOMS: atom_id res chain seq x y z
N MET A 1 1.97 2.52 18.51
CA MET A 1 3.34 2.73 17.99
C MET A 1 3.75 4.15 18.26
N VAL A 2 4.98 4.40 18.60
CA VAL A 2 5.58 5.75 18.66
C VAL A 2 6.97 5.60 18.04
N GLY A 3 7.32 6.46 17.13
CA GLY A 3 8.60 6.38 16.40
C GLY A 3 8.98 7.71 15.79
N ASP A 4 10.18 7.76 15.23
CA ASP A 4 10.69 8.84 14.41
C ASP A 4 10.85 8.32 12.98
N ASN A 5 10.49 9.12 11.98
CA ASN A 5 10.49 8.73 10.56
C ASN A 5 9.67 7.45 10.27
N THR A 6 8.56 7.25 10.96
CA THR A 6 7.70 6.07 10.78
C THR A 6 6.37 6.50 10.17
N ASP A 7 5.93 5.77 9.16
CA ASP A 7 4.65 6.00 8.52
C ASP A 7 3.48 5.59 9.43
N ILE A 8 2.43 6.42 9.49
CA ILE A 8 1.19 6.12 10.23
C ILE A 8 0.55 4.83 9.69
N SER A 9 0.65 4.56 8.39
CA SER A 9 0.10 3.35 7.75
C SER A 9 0.71 2.05 8.28
N ALA A 10 1.83 2.10 9.00
CA ALA A 10 2.42 0.91 9.61
C ALA A 10 1.52 0.23 10.65
N VAL A 11 0.47 0.91 11.14
CA VAL A 11 -0.55 0.33 12.03
C VAL A 11 -1.85 -0.01 11.33
N TYR A 12 -1.97 0.24 10.01
CA TYR A 12 -3.15 -0.08 9.24
C TYR A 12 -3.26 -1.59 9.02
N THR A 13 -4.48 -2.10 9.03
CA THR A 13 -4.73 -3.53 8.81
C THR A 13 -4.74 -3.88 7.34
N GLY A 14 -5.24 -2.98 6.50
CA GLY A 14 -5.41 -3.20 5.06
C GLY A 14 -6.27 -4.43 4.74
N ALA A 15 -7.18 -4.32 3.81
CA ALA A 15 -7.98 -5.46 3.37
C ALA A 15 -7.54 -5.88 1.96
N CYS A 16 -6.40 -6.55 1.86
CA CYS A 16 -5.87 -7.01 0.59
C CYS A 16 -5.14 -8.34 0.73
N ALA A 17 -5.30 -9.21 -0.23
CA ALA A 17 -4.62 -10.49 -0.28
C ALA A 17 -3.50 -10.54 -1.34
N TYR A 18 -3.49 -9.60 -2.29
CA TYR A 18 -2.46 -9.50 -3.31
C TYR A 18 -1.24 -8.74 -2.80
N SER A 19 -0.06 -9.22 -3.12
CA SER A 19 1.21 -8.54 -2.83
C SER A 19 1.96 -8.27 -4.14
N SER A 20 2.20 -7.02 -4.47
CA SER A 20 2.94 -6.65 -5.66
C SER A 20 4.35 -7.25 -5.64
N PHE A 21 4.76 -7.80 -6.77
CA PHE A 21 6.08 -8.38 -6.94
C PHE A 21 7.15 -7.32 -7.16
N THR A 22 6.79 -6.22 -7.85
CA THR A 22 7.70 -5.14 -8.23
C THR A 22 7.62 -3.92 -7.31
N ASP A 23 6.55 -3.78 -6.52
CA ASP A 23 6.20 -2.60 -5.74
C ASP A 23 5.98 -1.31 -6.57
N TYR A 24 5.75 -1.44 -7.89
CA TYR A 24 5.44 -0.31 -8.77
C TYR A 24 3.95 0.00 -8.85
N MET A 25 3.10 -0.95 -8.57
CA MET A 25 1.66 -0.73 -8.41
C MET A 25 1.36 -0.27 -6.99
N GLY A 26 0.31 0.53 -6.82
CA GLY A 26 -0.18 0.88 -5.49
C GLY A 26 -0.41 -0.37 -4.64
N ASN A 27 0.11 -0.36 -3.42
CA ASN A 27 0.03 -1.48 -2.50
C ASN A 27 -1.31 -1.50 -1.79
N CYS A 28 -2.28 -2.24 -2.36
CA CYS A 28 -3.44 -2.67 -1.59
C CYS A 28 -4.07 -1.60 -0.69
N GLY A 29 -4.19 -0.37 -1.18
CA GLY A 29 -4.89 0.72 -0.49
C GLY A 29 -4.25 1.27 0.78
N THR A 30 -3.17 0.69 1.24
CA THR A 30 -2.26 1.35 2.16
C THR A 30 -1.17 2.07 1.38
N GLY A 31 -1.40 2.21 0.08
CA GLY A 31 -0.45 2.63 -0.91
C GLY A 31 0.22 3.95 -0.62
N ASN A 32 1.19 4.23 -1.41
CA ASN A 32 2.09 5.40 -1.32
C ASN A 32 1.39 6.74 -1.07
N SER A 33 0.08 6.81 -1.33
CA SER A 33 -0.72 8.02 -1.20
C SER A 33 -1.41 8.19 0.15
N VAL A 34 -1.78 7.11 0.82
CA VAL A 34 -2.62 7.17 2.03
C VAL A 34 -1.81 6.93 3.30
N GLY A 35 -0.61 6.42 3.15
CA GLY A 35 0.35 6.28 4.23
C GLY A 35 1.22 7.51 4.32
N VAL A 36 0.72 8.58 4.84
CA VAL A 36 1.52 9.79 4.97
C VAL A 36 2.24 9.75 6.32
N GLY A 37 3.50 9.44 6.27
CA GLY A 37 4.40 9.57 7.38
C GLY A 37 5.57 10.44 6.97
N GLY A 38 5.92 11.40 7.76
CA GLY A 38 6.97 12.35 7.45
C GLY A 38 8.24 12.13 8.24
N ASN A 39 9.20 12.98 8.02
CA ASN A 39 10.45 13.10 8.77
C ASN A 39 10.18 13.68 10.17
N GLY A 40 9.32 13.05 10.97
CA GLY A 40 8.92 13.64 12.23
C GLY A 40 8.57 12.59 13.30
N VAL A 41 8.13 13.07 14.43
CA VAL A 41 7.64 12.21 15.52
C VAL A 41 6.25 11.70 15.14
N THR A 42 6.11 10.39 15.11
CA THR A 42 4.85 9.70 14.80
C THR A 42 4.30 9.00 16.02
N ALA A 43 3.02 9.16 16.27
CA ALA A 43 2.25 8.40 17.23
C ALA A 43 1.01 7.80 16.55
N ALA A 44 0.88 6.48 16.59
CA ALA A 44 -0.24 5.79 15.95
C ALA A 44 -0.73 4.63 16.79
N VAL A 45 -2.02 4.33 16.68
CA VAL A 45 -2.70 3.25 17.38
C VAL A 45 -3.65 2.52 16.44
N SER A 46 -3.76 1.21 16.63
CA SER A 46 -4.80 0.39 15.98
C SER A 46 -5.52 -0.45 17.02
N TYR A 47 -6.75 -0.78 16.73
CA TYR A 47 -7.57 -1.67 17.53
C TYR A 47 -8.40 -2.59 16.62
N ALA A 48 -8.27 -3.90 16.84
CA ALA A 48 -9.08 -4.91 16.17
C ALA A 48 -10.18 -5.42 17.12
N PHE A 49 -11.40 -5.44 16.61
CA PHE A 49 -12.57 -5.95 17.31
C PHE A 49 -12.80 -7.42 16.97
N ASP A 50 -13.38 -8.17 17.90
CA ASP A 50 -13.72 -9.59 17.67
C ASP A 50 -14.74 -9.80 16.51
N SER A 51 -15.41 -8.76 16.10
CA SER A 51 -16.38 -8.76 15.00
C SER A 51 -15.77 -8.71 13.60
N GLY A 52 -14.44 -8.67 13.47
CA GLY A 52 -13.72 -8.51 12.20
C GLY A 52 -13.48 -7.06 11.78
N PHE A 53 -14.03 -6.08 12.51
CA PHE A 53 -13.68 -4.68 12.31
C PHE A 53 -12.34 -4.33 12.94
N SER A 54 -11.62 -3.40 12.29
CA SER A 54 -10.47 -2.73 12.87
C SER A 54 -10.52 -1.24 12.57
N LEU A 55 -9.94 -0.48 13.49
CA LEU A 55 -9.74 0.98 13.36
C LEU A 55 -8.29 1.28 13.66
N ALA A 56 -7.69 2.14 12.87
CA ALA A 56 -6.34 2.63 13.08
C ALA A 56 -6.29 4.14 12.83
N GLY A 57 -5.34 4.80 13.47
CA GLY A 57 -5.11 6.20 13.20
C GLY A 57 -3.89 6.72 13.94
N GLY A 58 -3.42 7.86 13.48
CA GLY A 58 -2.24 8.47 14.04
C GLY A 58 -2.01 9.89 13.60
N ILE A 59 -0.95 10.44 14.12
CA ILE A 59 -0.41 11.74 13.79
C ILE A 59 1.11 11.62 13.60
N SER A 60 1.63 12.32 12.62
CA SER A 60 3.05 12.57 12.44
C SER A 60 3.29 14.06 12.35
N SER A 61 4.29 14.57 13.03
CA SER A 61 4.62 16.01 13.06
C SER A 61 6.08 16.22 12.74
N THR A 62 6.35 17.02 11.71
CA THR A 62 7.71 17.44 11.40
C THR A 62 8.16 18.47 12.43
N GLN A 63 9.39 18.31 12.92
CA GLN A 63 9.98 19.23 13.90
C GLN A 63 10.83 20.32 13.27
N ILE A 64 10.89 20.35 11.95
CA ILE A 64 11.76 21.25 11.19
C ILE A 64 10.91 21.88 10.09
N ASP A 65 10.89 23.21 10.01
CA ASP A 65 10.22 23.94 8.93
C ASP A 65 11.02 23.90 7.62
N GLU A 66 10.48 24.51 6.55
CA GLU A 66 11.11 24.56 5.22
C GLU A 66 12.48 25.27 5.24
N ASP A 67 12.74 26.12 6.22
CA ASP A 67 14.00 26.84 6.42
C ASP A 67 15.00 26.05 7.27
N GLY A 68 14.64 24.85 7.74
CA GLY A 68 15.48 23.99 8.57
C GLY A 68 15.52 24.40 10.05
N VAL A 69 14.58 25.22 10.51
CA VAL A 69 14.48 25.66 11.89
C VAL A 69 13.66 24.65 12.71
N VAL A 70 14.15 24.27 13.88
CA VAL A 70 13.43 23.36 14.79
C VAL A 70 12.21 24.10 15.37
N THR A 71 11.03 23.58 15.07
CA THR A 71 9.75 24.23 15.43
C THR A 71 9.05 23.56 16.59
N GLY A 72 9.29 22.27 16.82
CA GLY A 72 8.61 21.47 17.85
C GLY A 72 7.39 20.73 17.32
N ILE A 73 6.86 19.82 18.13
CA ILE A 73 5.73 18.95 17.80
C ILE A 73 4.43 19.76 17.89
N LEU A 74 3.54 19.60 16.88
CA LEU A 74 2.21 20.24 16.84
C LEU A 74 2.31 21.78 16.93
N THR A 75 3.31 22.35 16.34
CA THR A 75 3.43 23.81 16.20
C THR A 75 2.90 24.24 14.85
N LYS A 76 2.48 25.50 14.75
CA LYS A 76 1.93 26.06 13.51
C LYS A 76 2.95 26.09 12.35
N GLU A 77 4.23 26.06 12.68
CA GLU A 77 5.33 26.17 11.73
C GLU A 77 5.80 24.79 11.20
N GLY A 78 5.41 23.69 11.85
CA GLY A 78 5.71 22.34 11.42
C GLY A 78 4.54 21.73 10.63
N THR A 79 4.82 20.86 9.68
CA THR A 79 3.76 20.11 8.96
C THR A 79 3.25 18.99 9.82
N ASP A 80 1.97 18.99 10.07
CA ASP A 80 1.25 17.94 10.78
C ASP A 80 0.51 17.04 9.78
N THR A 81 0.65 15.74 9.96
CA THR A 81 -0.05 14.74 9.15
C THR A 81 -0.96 13.91 10.04
N TYR A 82 -2.19 13.73 9.63
CA TYR A 82 -3.18 12.88 10.28
C TYR A 82 -3.55 11.73 9.37
N GLY A 83 -3.66 10.53 9.91
CA GLY A 83 -4.07 9.35 9.17
C GLY A 83 -5.13 8.55 9.92
N LEU A 84 -6.11 8.04 9.19
CA LEU A 84 -7.19 7.19 9.71
C LEU A 84 -7.42 6.02 8.76
N GLU A 85 -7.71 4.84 9.31
CA GLU A 85 -8.19 3.68 8.58
C GLU A 85 -9.34 3.02 9.32
N ALA A 86 -10.31 2.51 8.55
CA ALA A 86 -11.30 1.56 9.01
C ALA A 86 -11.28 0.35 8.07
N ALA A 87 -11.20 -0.86 8.63
CA ALA A 87 -11.21 -2.07 7.86
C ALA A 87 -12.19 -3.09 8.44
N TYR A 88 -12.68 -3.95 7.57
CA TYR A 88 -13.46 -5.12 7.93
C TYR A 88 -12.94 -6.34 7.19
N SER A 89 -12.69 -7.42 7.91
CA SER A 89 -12.24 -8.70 7.35
C SER A 89 -13.12 -9.84 7.85
N ALA A 90 -13.56 -10.67 6.93
CA ALA A 90 -14.24 -11.92 7.16
C ALA A 90 -13.45 -13.06 6.47
N ASP A 91 -13.90 -14.31 6.63
CA ASP A 91 -13.16 -15.47 6.09
C ASP A 91 -12.93 -15.41 4.58
N SER A 92 -13.89 -14.88 3.82
CA SER A 92 -13.85 -14.87 2.35
C SER A 92 -13.79 -13.49 1.72
N TYR A 93 -13.87 -12.41 2.47
CA TYR A 93 -13.76 -11.06 1.93
C TYR A 93 -13.30 -10.05 2.96
N GLY A 94 -12.74 -8.97 2.46
CA GLY A 94 -12.40 -7.83 3.29
C GLY A 94 -12.49 -6.52 2.50
N VAL A 95 -12.65 -5.42 3.21
CA VAL A 95 -12.65 -4.07 2.67
C VAL A 95 -11.99 -3.13 3.66
N SER A 96 -11.20 -2.19 3.18
CA SER A 96 -10.69 -1.10 4.01
C SER A 96 -10.82 0.23 3.29
N VAL A 97 -10.93 1.29 4.08
CA VAL A 97 -10.87 2.68 3.64
C VAL A 97 -9.89 3.42 4.52
N ALA A 98 -9.00 4.17 3.90
CA ALA A 98 -8.03 4.98 4.60
C ALA A 98 -8.10 6.43 4.09
N TYR A 99 -7.79 7.37 4.98
CA TYR A 99 -7.71 8.80 4.71
C TYR A 99 -6.49 9.38 5.40
N ALA A 100 -5.83 10.31 4.73
CA ALA A 100 -4.74 11.08 5.30
C ALA A 100 -4.86 12.55 4.92
N ASP A 101 -4.41 13.41 5.82
CA ASP A 101 -4.35 14.86 5.65
C ASP A 101 -2.96 15.33 6.13
N ALA A 102 -2.24 15.99 5.25
CA ALA A 102 -0.93 16.57 5.51
C ALA A 102 -0.93 18.05 5.08
N GLU A 103 -1.85 18.82 5.66
CA GLU A 103 -2.04 20.26 5.42
C GLU A 103 -2.36 20.60 3.95
N ALA A 104 -1.33 20.61 3.07
CA ALA A 104 -1.49 20.94 1.65
C ALA A 104 -1.88 19.73 0.79
N THR A 105 -1.82 18.52 1.35
CA THR A 105 -2.05 17.28 0.63
C THR A 105 -3.06 16.43 1.37
N THR A 106 -4.13 16.02 0.69
CA THR A 106 -5.05 15.02 1.21
C THR A 106 -5.00 13.76 0.35
N ALA A 107 -5.20 12.61 0.97
CA ALA A 107 -5.24 11.34 0.27
C ALA A 107 -6.33 10.45 0.84
N TRP A 108 -6.92 9.63 -0.01
CA TRP A 108 -7.83 8.56 0.40
C TRP A 108 -7.62 7.32 -0.47
N GLY A 109 -7.93 6.17 0.09
CA GLY A 109 -7.87 4.91 -0.63
C GLY A 109 -8.95 3.96 -0.15
N ILE A 110 -9.43 3.13 -1.06
CA ILE A 110 -10.33 2.02 -0.78
C ILE A 110 -9.73 0.78 -1.41
N ASN A 111 -9.68 -0.31 -0.66
CA ASN A 111 -9.26 -1.59 -1.20
C ASN A 111 -10.10 -2.71 -0.61
N GLY A 112 -10.05 -3.86 -1.26
CA GLY A 112 -10.72 -5.04 -0.79
C GLY A 112 -10.27 -6.29 -1.51
N TYR A 113 -10.64 -7.42 -0.93
CA TYR A 113 -10.46 -8.73 -1.54
C TYR A 113 -11.73 -9.57 -1.42
N TYR A 114 -11.84 -10.53 -2.32
CA TYR A 114 -12.81 -11.60 -2.25
C TYR A 114 -12.15 -12.92 -2.62
N ALA A 115 -12.23 -13.89 -1.69
CA ALA A 115 -11.69 -15.23 -1.88
C ALA A 115 -12.79 -16.15 -2.43
N PHE A 116 -12.55 -16.68 -3.62
CA PHE A 116 -13.29 -17.81 -4.19
C PHE A 116 -12.57 -19.11 -3.78
N ASP A 117 -13.12 -20.26 -4.15
CA ASP A 117 -12.55 -21.56 -3.77
C ASP A 117 -11.07 -21.72 -4.16
N SER A 118 -10.67 -21.22 -5.33
CA SER A 118 -9.33 -21.45 -5.91
C SER A 118 -8.58 -20.18 -6.26
N VAL A 119 -9.18 -19.01 -6.09
CA VAL A 119 -8.57 -17.72 -6.45
C VAL A 119 -9.08 -16.62 -5.52
N THR A 120 -8.20 -15.71 -5.16
CA THR A 120 -8.56 -14.47 -4.47
C THR A 120 -8.37 -13.30 -5.41
N LEU A 121 -9.43 -12.54 -5.61
CA LEU A 121 -9.38 -11.24 -6.30
C LEU A 121 -9.11 -10.15 -5.27
N SER A 122 -8.15 -9.29 -5.53
CA SER A 122 -7.92 -8.05 -4.79
C SER A 122 -7.99 -6.87 -5.73
N ALA A 123 -8.54 -5.76 -5.27
CA ALA A 123 -8.59 -4.52 -6.02
C ALA A 123 -8.54 -3.32 -5.07
N GLY A 124 -8.03 -2.20 -5.57
CA GLY A 124 -8.03 -0.95 -4.84
C GLY A 124 -7.92 0.26 -5.75
N VAL A 125 -8.37 1.37 -5.22
CA VAL A 125 -8.25 2.69 -5.83
C VAL A 125 -7.73 3.66 -4.78
N GLU A 126 -6.95 4.63 -5.22
CA GLU A 126 -6.45 5.69 -4.35
C GLU A 126 -6.47 7.04 -5.07
N SER A 127 -6.54 8.09 -4.31
CA SER A 127 -6.54 9.46 -4.82
C SER A 127 -5.74 10.35 -3.88
N VAL A 128 -4.95 11.23 -4.45
CA VAL A 128 -4.16 12.26 -3.77
C VAL A 128 -4.52 13.60 -4.36
N ASP A 129 -4.73 14.60 -3.51
CA ASP A 129 -4.89 15.99 -3.89
C ASP A 129 -3.79 16.83 -3.23
N ASP A 130 -2.90 17.37 -4.02
CA ASP A 130 -1.83 18.32 -3.67
C ASP A 130 -2.02 19.68 -4.35
N GLY A 131 -3.27 20.05 -4.64
CA GLY A 131 -3.67 21.17 -5.49
C GLY A 131 -4.08 20.73 -6.90
N ALA A 132 -3.89 19.46 -7.24
CA ALA A 132 -4.47 18.78 -8.39
C ALA A 132 -4.64 17.29 -8.06
N THR A 133 -5.83 16.78 -8.29
CA THR A 133 -6.15 15.38 -7.97
C THR A 133 -5.36 14.42 -8.88
N ALA A 134 -4.70 13.45 -8.28
CA ALA A 134 -4.05 12.34 -8.95
C ALA A 134 -4.63 11.02 -8.44
N GLU A 135 -4.89 10.09 -9.34
CA GLU A 135 -5.58 8.83 -9.03
C GLU A 135 -4.78 7.62 -9.49
N GLY A 136 -4.97 6.51 -8.81
CA GLY A 136 -4.36 5.24 -9.15
C GLY A 136 -5.26 4.06 -8.78
N PHE A 137 -5.02 2.91 -9.43
CA PHE A 137 -5.71 1.67 -9.10
C PHE A 137 -4.80 0.46 -9.27
N PHE A 138 -5.20 -0.64 -8.64
CA PHE A 138 -4.65 -1.96 -8.93
C PHE A 138 -5.75 -3.02 -8.93
N VAL A 139 -5.46 -4.14 -9.62
CA VAL A 139 -6.21 -5.38 -9.58
C VAL A 139 -5.23 -6.54 -9.53
N GLY A 140 -5.42 -7.46 -8.60
CA GLY A 140 -4.58 -8.65 -8.44
C GLY A 140 -5.40 -9.93 -8.29
N LEU A 141 -4.87 -11.01 -8.82
CA LEU A 141 -5.39 -12.37 -8.67
C LEU A 141 -4.31 -13.22 -8.00
N SER A 142 -4.67 -13.85 -6.89
CA SER A 142 -3.82 -14.79 -6.16
C SER A 142 -4.43 -16.18 -6.22
N PHE A 143 -3.67 -17.13 -6.75
CA PHE A 143 -4.02 -18.55 -6.83
C PHE A 143 -3.14 -19.30 -5.81
N PRO A 144 -3.67 -19.65 -4.63
CA PRO A 144 -2.85 -20.20 -3.54
C PRO A 144 -2.31 -21.60 -3.81
N GLU A 145 -2.94 -22.34 -4.72
CA GLU A 145 -2.62 -23.73 -5.02
C GLU A 145 -2.46 -23.93 -6.53
N VAL A 146 -1.24 -23.71 -7.04
CA VAL A 146 -0.85 -24.00 -8.43
C VAL A 146 0.31 -25.00 -8.40
N GLY A 147 0.02 -26.28 -8.50
CA GLY A 147 1.01 -27.35 -8.33
C GLY A 147 1.55 -27.35 -6.89
N ALA A 148 2.85 -27.12 -6.72
CA ALA A 148 3.49 -27.10 -5.40
C ALA A 148 3.65 -25.69 -4.81
N GLY A 149 3.15 -24.66 -5.48
CA GLY A 149 3.31 -23.27 -5.08
C GLY A 149 2.07 -22.43 -5.33
N SER A 150 2.23 -21.10 -5.31
CA SER A 150 1.18 -20.13 -5.59
C SER A 150 1.55 -19.24 -6.77
N LEU A 151 0.55 -18.78 -7.51
CA LEU A 151 0.69 -17.87 -8.64
C LEU A 151 -0.04 -16.57 -8.32
N ASP A 152 0.64 -15.45 -8.49
CA ASP A 152 0.08 -14.11 -8.41
C ASP A 152 0.18 -13.41 -9.77
N ILE A 153 -0.89 -12.74 -10.18
CA ILE A 153 -0.96 -11.95 -11.42
C ILE A 153 -1.61 -10.62 -11.08
N GLY A 154 -1.01 -9.52 -11.47
CA GLY A 154 -1.52 -8.20 -11.18
C GLY A 154 -1.32 -7.19 -12.29
N MET A 155 -2.17 -6.17 -12.26
CA MET A 155 -2.00 -4.95 -13.03
C MET A 155 -2.50 -3.74 -12.23
N GLY A 156 -1.91 -2.61 -12.52
CA GLY A 156 -2.32 -1.34 -11.91
C GLY A 156 -1.66 -0.17 -12.61
N THR A 157 -1.97 1.02 -12.16
CA THR A 157 -1.29 2.23 -12.63
C THR A 157 0.15 2.26 -12.14
N THR A 158 1.05 2.75 -12.97
CA THR A 158 2.45 3.02 -12.59
C THR A 158 2.49 4.38 -11.87
N GLY A 159 2.26 4.33 -10.54
CA GLY A 159 2.02 5.54 -9.74
C GLY A 159 0.63 6.14 -9.98
N ASN A 160 0.41 7.34 -9.46
CA ASN A 160 -0.82 8.09 -9.64
C ASN A 160 -0.66 9.08 -10.80
N PHE A 161 -1.71 9.35 -11.54
CA PHE A 161 -1.75 10.27 -12.68
C PHE A 161 -2.86 11.31 -12.50
N LYS A 162 -2.60 12.53 -12.97
CA LYS A 162 -3.55 13.65 -12.98
C LYS A 162 -4.38 13.64 -14.26
N ASP A 163 -5.55 14.27 -14.21
CA ASP A 163 -6.38 14.44 -15.43
C ASP A 163 -5.60 15.13 -16.55
N GLY A 164 -5.58 14.49 -17.72
CA GLY A 164 -4.79 14.91 -18.88
C GLY A 164 -3.36 14.41 -18.96
N ASP A 165 -2.85 13.72 -17.94
CA ASP A 165 -1.56 13.04 -18.00
C ASP A 165 -1.65 11.79 -18.90
N THR A 166 -0.51 11.33 -19.38
CA THR A 166 -0.43 10.01 -20.00
C THR A 166 -0.45 8.95 -18.93
N GLU A 167 -1.45 8.10 -18.96
CA GLU A 167 -1.56 6.96 -18.05
C GLU A 167 -0.58 5.85 -18.46
N TYR A 168 0.16 5.36 -17.48
CA TYR A 168 1.06 4.22 -17.63
C TYR A 168 0.61 3.09 -16.70
N TYR A 169 0.84 1.84 -17.13
CA TYR A 169 0.41 0.67 -16.39
C TYR A 169 1.59 -0.26 -16.08
N THR A 170 1.50 -0.90 -14.95
CA THR A 170 2.40 -2.00 -14.57
C THR A 170 1.63 -3.31 -14.63
N TYR A 171 2.24 -4.32 -15.21
CA TYR A 171 1.75 -5.70 -15.29
C TYR A 171 2.80 -6.60 -14.69
N GLU A 172 2.39 -7.54 -13.86
CA GLU A 172 3.31 -8.48 -13.26
C GLU A 172 2.68 -9.84 -13.04
N ALA A 173 3.53 -10.89 -13.07
CA ALA A 173 3.15 -12.22 -12.66
C ALA A 173 4.34 -12.88 -11.94
N SER A 174 4.06 -13.55 -10.84
CA SER A 174 5.07 -14.25 -10.06
C SER A 174 4.58 -15.60 -9.55
N TYR A 175 5.49 -16.55 -9.40
CA TYR A 175 5.18 -17.88 -8.90
C TYR A 175 6.04 -18.19 -7.68
N ALA A 176 5.42 -18.26 -6.50
CA ALA A 176 6.13 -18.59 -5.27
C ALA A 176 6.20 -20.11 -5.09
N TYR A 177 7.42 -20.64 -5.19
CA TYR A 177 7.72 -22.07 -5.01
C TYR A 177 8.43 -22.31 -3.68
N PRO A 178 7.80 -23.02 -2.73
CA PRO A 178 8.45 -23.42 -1.48
C PRO A 178 9.47 -24.52 -1.78
N LEU A 179 10.76 -24.20 -1.68
CA LEU A 179 11.83 -25.16 -1.88
C LEU A 179 11.96 -26.12 -0.69
N ASN A 180 11.72 -25.59 0.51
CA ASN A 180 11.63 -26.30 1.79
C ASN A 180 10.95 -25.39 2.83
N ASP A 181 10.82 -25.83 4.09
CA ASP A 181 10.13 -25.11 5.17
C ASP A 181 10.74 -23.73 5.50
N GLY A 182 12.00 -23.50 5.13
CA GLY A 182 12.69 -22.24 5.41
C GLY A 182 13.05 -21.41 4.18
N VAL A 183 12.78 -21.88 2.96
CA VAL A 183 13.21 -21.20 1.72
C VAL A 183 12.12 -21.23 0.67
N THR A 184 11.72 -20.04 0.20
CA THR A 184 10.81 -19.88 -0.95
C THR A 184 11.54 -19.14 -2.07
N ILE A 185 11.40 -19.64 -3.30
CA ILE A 185 11.92 -19.02 -4.51
C ILE A 185 10.73 -18.49 -5.32
N THR A 186 10.78 -17.22 -5.70
CA THR A 186 9.71 -16.57 -6.45
C THR A 186 10.26 -15.94 -7.73
N PRO A 187 10.33 -16.69 -8.85
CA PRO A 187 10.51 -16.08 -10.15
C PRO A 187 9.29 -15.22 -10.52
N GLY A 188 9.55 -14.10 -11.20
CA GLY A 188 8.51 -13.21 -11.69
C GLY A 188 8.93 -12.52 -12.99
N ILE A 189 7.92 -12.10 -13.73
CA ILE A 189 8.03 -11.29 -14.94
C ILE A 189 7.22 -10.02 -14.76
N TYR A 190 7.66 -8.92 -15.37
CA TYR A 190 6.96 -7.66 -15.28
C TYR A 190 7.14 -6.79 -16.52
N ILE A 191 6.16 -5.93 -16.75
CA ILE A 191 6.20 -4.83 -17.70
C ILE A 191 5.79 -3.58 -16.92
N ILE A 192 6.63 -2.56 -16.95
CA ILE A 192 6.36 -1.25 -16.37
C ILE A 192 6.35 -0.27 -17.52
N GLU A 193 5.16 0.25 -17.85
CA GLU A 193 5.01 1.31 -18.85
C GLU A 193 5.50 2.65 -18.30
N GLY A 194 6.05 3.49 -19.18
CA GLY A 194 6.56 4.81 -18.86
C GLY A 194 6.96 5.56 -20.13
N ALA A 195 7.67 6.66 -20.00
CA ALA A 195 8.28 7.32 -21.17
C ALA A 195 9.21 6.37 -21.95
N THR A 196 9.71 5.36 -21.29
CA THR A 196 10.39 4.20 -21.86
C THR A 196 9.95 2.98 -21.07
N ASP A 197 9.36 2.01 -21.77
CA ASP A 197 8.88 0.79 -21.14
C ASP A 197 10.02 -0.08 -20.65
N VAL A 198 9.84 -0.69 -19.48
CA VAL A 198 10.78 -1.65 -18.90
C VAL A 198 10.10 -3.01 -18.84
N THR A 199 10.69 -4.00 -19.51
CA THR A 199 10.29 -5.41 -19.38
C THR A 199 11.39 -6.19 -18.74
N GLY A 200 11.08 -6.97 -17.71
CA GLY A 200 12.10 -7.71 -16.99
C GLY A 200 11.62 -9.01 -16.39
N VAL A 201 12.60 -9.75 -15.93
CA VAL A 201 12.44 -10.95 -15.10
C VAL A 201 13.25 -10.74 -13.82
N ALA A 202 12.71 -11.20 -12.70
CA ALA A 202 13.42 -11.15 -11.43
C ALA A 202 13.20 -12.44 -10.64
N LEU A 203 14.09 -12.69 -9.70
CA LEU A 203 14.03 -13.82 -8.78
C LEU A 203 14.13 -13.30 -7.35
N LYS A 204 13.04 -13.43 -6.60
CA LYS A 204 13.03 -13.17 -5.16
C LYS A 204 13.32 -14.46 -4.39
N THR A 205 14.12 -14.41 -3.36
CA THR A 205 14.33 -15.54 -2.44
C THR A 205 14.03 -15.09 -1.02
N SER A 206 13.11 -15.78 -0.37
CA SER A 206 12.71 -15.52 1.00
C SER A 206 13.21 -16.62 1.94
N PHE A 207 13.72 -16.21 3.09
CA PHE A 207 14.22 -17.13 4.13
C PHE A 207 13.41 -16.92 5.41
N SER A 208 12.98 -18.03 6.04
CA SER A 208 12.31 -18.06 7.34
C SER A 208 13.16 -18.84 8.32
N PHE A 209 13.41 -18.27 9.51
CA PHE A 209 14.26 -18.86 10.55
C PHE A 209 13.46 -19.10 11.84
#